data_0ed6b3ea9dd73a7fa8473b7ef27e6cee
#
_entry.id   0ed6b3ea9dd73a7fa8473b7ef27e6cee
#
_cell.length_a   1.000
_cell.length_b   1.000
_cell.length_c   1.000
_cell.angle_alpha   90.00
_cell.angle_beta   90.00
_cell.angle_gamma   90.00
#
_symmetry.space_group_name_H-M   'P 1'
#
loop_
_entity.id
_entity.type
_entity.pdbx_description
1 polymer ?
#
loop_
_entity_poly.entity_id
_entity_poly.type
_entity_poly.pdbx_seq_one_letter_code
_entity_poly.pdbx_strand_id
1 'polypeptide(L)'
;SPGPIKSILPQIRKAIEEQGPLSSLDLDFNQTVDWSWAPTRLARAALESMYSWGELVIHHRVHTRKVYDFASRHIPAELLSASEPNETEEEYHDWYVHRRIGSVGLVWNKAAGAWLGMSGIKNKERKAALARLMEQGQVIEVHVEGIELPLYMRSEDKATLDVVMESDAPLPRAVILAPLDNLIWDRRLVKALFDFAYVWEVYKPVAERRYGYYVLPILYGDRFVA
;
A
#
# COMPACT_ATOMS: atom_id res chain seq x y z
N SER A 1 -23.53 -19.28 15.06
CA SER A 1 -22.32 -20.09 15.29
C SER A 1 -21.12 -19.28 14.82
N PRO A 2 -19.98 -19.31 15.53
CA PRO A 2 -18.76 -18.69 15.02
C PRO A 2 -18.42 -19.33 13.66
N GLY A 3 -18.04 -18.51 12.67
CA GLY A 3 -17.66 -19.01 11.36
C GLY A 3 -16.46 -19.98 11.42
N PRO A 4 -16.21 -20.78 10.39
CA PRO A 4 -15.24 -21.88 10.43
C PRO A 4 -13.83 -21.44 10.83
N ILE A 5 -13.41 -20.22 10.48
CA ILE A 5 -12.12 -19.68 10.89
C ILE A 5 -12.06 -19.50 12.41
N LYS A 6 -13.09 -18.89 13.03
CA LYS A 6 -13.07 -18.60 14.46
C LYS A 6 -13.04 -19.90 15.31
N SER A 7 -13.61 -20.99 14.82
CA SER A 7 -13.67 -22.25 15.55
C SER A 7 -12.31 -22.95 15.73
N ILE A 8 -11.34 -22.68 14.85
CA ILE A 8 -10.02 -23.33 14.90
C ILE A 8 -8.91 -22.43 15.50
N LEU A 9 -9.18 -21.15 15.80
CA LEU A 9 -8.16 -20.24 16.34
C LEU A 9 -7.51 -20.74 17.64
N PRO A 10 -8.25 -21.32 18.63
CA PRO A 10 -7.61 -21.83 19.85
C PRO A 10 -6.60 -22.94 19.57
N GLN A 11 -6.89 -23.81 18.59
CA GLN A 11 -6.02 -24.92 18.22
C GLN A 11 -4.76 -24.41 17.50
N ILE A 12 -4.90 -23.38 16.65
CA ILE A 12 -3.75 -22.74 15.98
C ILE A 12 -2.84 -22.08 17.02
N ARG A 13 -3.40 -21.32 17.98
CA ARG A 13 -2.63 -20.70 19.07
C ARG A 13 -1.84 -21.75 19.85
N LYS A 14 -2.50 -22.83 20.26
CA LYS A 14 -1.85 -23.93 20.95
C LYS A 14 -0.72 -24.54 20.12
N ALA A 15 -0.95 -24.77 18.83
CA ALA A 15 0.10 -25.32 17.95
C ALA A 15 1.33 -24.40 17.86
N ILE A 16 1.12 -23.07 17.75
CA ILE A 16 2.24 -22.10 17.74
C ILE A 16 2.95 -22.04 19.08
N GLU A 17 2.21 -22.16 20.20
CA GLU A 17 2.81 -22.21 21.54
C GLU A 17 3.71 -23.43 21.75
N GLU A 18 3.27 -24.60 21.33
CA GLU A 18 3.94 -25.87 21.56
C GLU A 18 5.07 -26.15 20.55
N GLN A 19 4.90 -25.76 19.29
CA GLN A 19 5.81 -26.12 18.19
C GLN A 19 6.68 -24.96 17.71
N GLY A 20 6.37 -23.73 18.12
CA GLY A 20 7.00 -22.51 17.58
C GLY A 20 6.42 -22.07 16.24
N PRO A 21 7.20 -21.35 15.42
CA PRO A 21 6.74 -20.81 14.15
C PRO A 21 6.26 -21.91 13.21
N LEU A 22 5.07 -21.73 12.60
CA LEU A 22 4.46 -22.72 11.71
C LEU A 22 3.82 -22.10 10.46
N SER A 23 3.61 -22.94 9.46
CA SER A 23 2.91 -22.61 8.22
C SER A 23 1.55 -23.31 8.14
N SER A 24 0.77 -22.98 7.12
CA SER A 24 -0.51 -23.68 6.90
C SER A 24 -0.37 -25.15 6.57
N LEU A 25 0.81 -25.66 6.23
CA LEU A 25 1.04 -27.07 5.96
C LEU A 25 1.25 -27.88 7.24
N ASP A 26 1.64 -27.23 8.32
CA ASP A 26 1.89 -27.85 9.61
C ASP A 26 0.60 -28.03 10.43
N LEU A 27 -0.56 -27.64 9.86
CA LEU A 27 -1.88 -27.67 10.46
C LEU A 27 -2.84 -28.57 9.70
N ASP A 28 -3.62 -29.37 10.40
CA ASP A 28 -4.52 -30.39 9.83
C ASP A 28 -5.93 -29.86 9.52
N PHE A 29 -6.05 -28.57 9.18
CA PHE A 29 -7.32 -27.94 8.75
C PHE A 29 -7.38 -27.83 7.23
N ASN A 30 -7.66 -28.95 6.57
CA ASN A 30 -7.61 -29.12 5.13
C ASN A 30 -8.88 -28.67 4.38
N GLN A 31 -9.96 -28.34 5.09
CA GLN A 31 -11.21 -27.89 4.51
C GLN A 31 -10.98 -26.66 3.62
N THR A 32 -11.66 -26.60 2.48
CA THR A 32 -11.66 -25.44 1.60
C THR A 32 -12.72 -24.45 2.07
N VAL A 33 -12.35 -23.17 2.11
CA VAL A 33 -13.24 -22.05 2.44
C VAL A 33 -13.15 -20.98 1.35
N ASP A 34 -14.23 -20.22 1.20
CA ASP A 34 -14.22 -19.04 0.33
C ASP A 34 -13.26 -17.99 0.90
N TRP A 35 -12.46 -17.39 0.02
CA TRP A 35 -11.45 -16.40 0.37
C TRP A 35 -11.35 -15.31 -0.68
N SER A 36 -10.69 -14.18 -0.36
CA SER A 36 -10.70 -12.93 -1.13
C SER A 36 -10.44 -13.08 -2.63
N TRP A 37 -9.52 -13.95 -3.05
CA TRP A 37 -9.11 -14.10 -4.46
C TRP A 37 -9.55 -15.43 -5.07
N ALA A 38 -9.55 -16.48 -4.26
CA ALA A 38 -9.93 -17.82 -4.65
C ALA A 38 -10.14 -18.67 -3.40
N PRO A 39 -10.93 -19.75 -3.47
CA PRO A 39 -11.07 -20.69 -2.36
C PRO A 39 -9.70 -21.18 -1.87
N THR A 40 -9.53 -21.28 -0.56
CA THR A 40 -8.26 -21.69 0.04
C THR A 40 -8.49 -22.64 1.23
N ARG A 41 -7.40 -23.27 1.71
CA ARG A 41 -7.44 -24.12 2.91
C ARG A 41 -7.81 -23.29 4.14
N LEU A 42 -8.64 -23.84 5.01
CA LEU A 42 -9.06 -23.21 6.26
C LEU A 42 -7.87 -22.80 7.14
N ALA A 43 -6.83 -23.65 7.24
CA ALA A 43 -5.58 -23.30 7.94
C ALA A 43 -4.93 -22.03 7.41
N ARG A 44 -4.85 -21.88 6.09
CA ARG A 44 -4.26 -20.69 5.46
C ARG A 44 -5.13 -19.44 5.71
N ALA A 45 -6.42 -19.55 5.53
CA ALA A 45 -7.35 -18.44 5.76
C ALA A 45 -7.27 -17.94 7.22
N ALA A 46 -7.19 -18.87 8.18
CA ALA A 46 -7.09 -18.53 9.59
C ALA A 46 -5.75 -17.84 9.94
N LEU A 47 -4.61 -18.36 9.46
CA LEU A 47 -3.30 -17.74 9.68
C LEU A 47 -3.21 -16.35 9.03
N GLU A 48 -3.75 -16.18 7.81
CA GLU A 48 -3.79 -14.88 7.14
C GLU A 48 -4.71 -13.88 7.88
N SER A 49 -5.82 -14.36 8.47
CA SER A 49 -6.68 -13.53 9.32
C SER A 49 -5.97 -13.08 10.58
N MET A 50 -5.34 -14.00 11.33
CA MET A 50 -4.58 -13.68 12.54
C MET A 50 -3.43 -12.71 12.26
N TYR A 51 -2.75 -12.86 11.13
CA TYR A 51 -1.74 -11.90 10.66
C TYR A 51 -2.34 -10.52 10.38
N SER A 52 -3.49 -10.47 9.71
CA SER A 52 -4.17 -9.20 9.40
C SER A 52 -4.69 -8.49 10.65
N TRP A 53 -4.99 -9.23 11.70
CA TRP A 53 -5.40 -8.69 13.01
C TRP A 53 -4.24 -8.25 13.89
N GLY A 54 -2.99 -8.51 13.46
CA GLY A 54 -1.79 -8.18 14.23
C GLY A 54 -1.42 -9.19 15.32
N GLU A 55 -2.12 -10.32 15.42
CA GLU A 55 -1.80 -11.37 16.38
C GLU A 55 -0.55 -12.16 15.99
N LEU A 56 -0.34 -12.34 14.68
CA LEU A 56 0.82 -13.02 14.12
C LEU A 56 1.67 -12.08 13.26
N VAL A 57 2.94 -12.43 13.13
CA VAL A 57 3.88 -11.88 12.16
C VAL A 57 4.39 -12.96 11.22
N ILE A 58 4.93 -12.58 10.08
CA ILE A 58 5.67 -13.50 9.21
C ILE A 58 7.08 -13.61 9.79
N HIS A 59 7.38 -14.74 10.43
CA HIS A 59 8.70 -15.03 11.01
C HIS A 59 9.74 -15.21 9.90
N HIS A 60 9.44 -16.05 8.90
CA HIS A 60 10.28 -16.23 7.71
C HIS A 60 9.46 -16.82 6.55
N ARG A 61 10.14 -17.01 5.41
CA ARG A 61 9.54 -17.68 4.25
C ARG A 61 10.37 -18.89 3.86
N VAL A 62 9.68 -19.95 3.45
CA VAL A 62 10.28 -21.09 2.77
C VAL A 62 9.77 -21.03 1.33
N HIS A 63 10.60 -20.57 0.40
CA HIS A 63 10.19 -20.15 -0.95
C HIS A 63 9.09 -19.08 -0.88
N THR A 64 7.91 -19.35 -1.40
CA THR A 64 6.74 -18.43 -1.35
C THR A 64 5.86 -18.63 -0.12
N ARG A 65 6.08 -19.71 0.64
CA ARG A 65 5.26 -20.07 1.81
C ARG A 65 5.64 -19.24 3.03
N LYS A 66 4.66 -18.60 3.61
CA LYS A 66 4.81 -17.83 4.85
C LYS A 66 4.82 -18.78 6.05
N VAL A 67 5.72 -18.56 6.98
CA VAL A 67 5.79 -19.18 8.30
C VAL A 67 5.49 -18.10 9.32
N TYR A 68 4.55 -18.35 10.23
CA TYR A 68 4.01 -17.37 11.15
C TYR A 68 4.41 -17.68 12.59
N ASP A 69 4.58 -16.62 13.38
CA ASP A 69 4.76 -16.71 14.83
C ASP A 69 3.98 -15.59 15.52
N PHE A 70 3.82 -15.67 16.84
CA PHE A 70 3.15 -14.63 17.60
C PHE A 70 3.88 -13.29 17.51
N ALA A 71 3.13 -12.23 17.26
CA ALA A 71 3.66 -10.87 17.25
C ALA A 71 4.34 -10.51 18.58
N SER A 72 3.81 -11.00 19.71
CA SER A 72 4.35 -10.77 21.05
C SER A 72 5.75 -11.34 21.29
N ARG A 73 6.24 -12.25 20.46
CA ARG A 73 7.60 -12.76 20.54
C ARG A 73 8.63 -11.92 19.79
N HIS A 74 8.17 -11.02 18.91
CA HIS A 74 9.03 -10.27 17.97
C HIS A 74 8.88 -8.77 18.08
N ILE A 75 7.81 -8.28 18.67
CA ILE A 75 7.52 -6.85 18.84
C ILE A 75 7.59 -6.53 20.34
N PRO A 76 8.33 -5.49 20.76
CA PRO A 76 8.40 -5.07 22.15
C PRO A 76 7.01 -4.86 22.77
N ALA A 77 6.86 -5.27 24.02
CA ALA A 77 5.57 -5.24 24.70
C ALA A 77 4.99 -3.82 24.83
N GLU A 78 5.84 -2.82 25.00
CA GLU A 78 5.48 -1.40 25.04
C GLU A 78 4.86 -0.92 23.73
N LEU A 79 5.30 -1.44 22.59
CA LEU A 79 4.71 -1.11 21.28
C LEU A 79 3.38 -1.83 21.06
N LEU A 80 3.26 -3.09 21.52
CA LEU A 80 2.02 -3.85 21.40
C LEU A 80 0.91 -3.34 22.34
N SER A 81 1.29 -2.74 23.48
CA SER A 81 0.37 -2.17 24.46
C SER A 81 0.14 -0.67 24.29
N ALA A 82 0.84 -0.04 23.34
CA ALA A 82 0.67 1.39 23.07
C ALA A 82 -0.78 1.68 22.65
N SER A 83 -1.34 2.73 23.21
CA SER A 83 -2.65 3.24 22.78
C SER A 83 -2.60 3.74 21.34
N GLU A 84 -3.74 3.75 20.67
CA GLU A 84 -3.88 4.40 19.36
C GLU A 84 -3.52 5.89 19.52
N PRO A 85 -2.51 6.40 18.77
CA PRO A 85 -2.09 7.79 18.89
C PRO A 85 -3.10 8.80 18.34
N ASN A 86 -4.00 8.35 17.49
CA ASN A 86 -5.07 9.18 16.94
C ASN A 86 -6.33 8.95 17.78
N GLU A 87 -6.70 9.93 18.63
CA GLU A 87 -7.81 9.81 19.57
C GLU A 87 -9.17 9.94 18.89
N THR A 88 -9.20 10.63 17.75
CA THR A 88 -10.42 10.88 16.97
C THR A 88 -10.32 10.30 15.55
N GLU A 89 -11.47 10.07 14.93
CA GLU A 89 -11.54 9.64 13.53
C GLU A 89 -10.92 10.70 12.59
N GLU A 90 -11.03 11.97 12.92
CA GLU A 90 -10.45 13.07 12.16
C GLU A 90 -8.92 13.05 12.21
N GLU A 91 -8.34 12.86 13.38
CA GLU A 91 -6.89 12.71 13.54
C GLU A 91 -6.35 11.48 12.80
N TYR A 92 -7.08 10.37 12.86
CA TYR A 92 -6.75 9.18 12.08
C TYR A 92 -6.81 9.45 10.57
N HIS A 93 -7.82 10.19 10.08
CA HIS A 93 -7.91 10.58 8.68
C HIS A 93 -6.75 11.49 8.26
N ASP A 94 -6.39 12.46 9.09
CA ASP A 94 -5.28 13.39 8.84
C ASP A 94 -3.94 12.64 8.76
N TRP A 95 -3.66 11.81 9.76
CA TRP A 95 -2.48 10.95 9.77
C TRP A 95 -2.42 10.05 8.52
N TYR A 96 -3.53 9.41 8.16
CA TYR A 96 -3.55 8.47 7.04
C TYR A 96 -3.38 9.17 5.69
N VAL A 97 -4.00 10.33 5.51
CA VAL A 97 -3.85 11.17 4.31
C VAL A 97 -2.42 11.71 4.21
N HIS A 98 -1.88 12.27 5.30
CA HIS A 98 -0.51 12.76 5.34
C HIS A 98 0.52 11.68 5.01
N ARG A 99 0.38 10.50 5.63
CA ARG A 99 1.21 9.33 5.34
C ARG A 99 1.10 8.89 3.88
N ARG A 100 -0.09 8.92 3.29
CA ARG A 100 -0.31 8.58 1.88
C ARG A 100 0.38 9.57 0.95
N ILE A 101 0.29 10.86 1.21
CA ILE A 101 1.01 11.88 0.44
C ILE A 101 2.51 11.60 0.47
N GLY A 102 3.07 11.36 1.65
CA GLY A 102 4.50 11.05 1.78
C GLY A 102 4.95 9.77 1.09
N SER A 103 4.07 8.78 0.93
CA SER A 103 4.41 7.54 0.21
C SER A 103 4.43 7.67 -1.31
N VAL A 104 3.77 8.68 -1.87
CA VAL A 104 3.65 8.93 -3.32
C VAL A 104 4.42 10.18 -3.74
N GLY A 105 4.60 11.12 -2.83
CA GLY A 105 5.29 12.40 -3.01
C GLY A 105 4.34 13.51 -3.45
N LEU A 106 3.61 13.35 -4.54
CA LEU A 106 2.70 14.35 -5.10
C LEU A 106 1.37 13.68 -5.48
N VAL A 107 0.25 14.20 -4.99
CA VAL A 107 -1.08 13.64 -5.23
C VAL A 107 -2.12 14.70 -5.54
N TRP A 108 -3.18 14.34 -6.26
CA TRP A 108 -4.40 15.14 -6.37
C TRP A 108 -5.57 14.49 -5.62
N ASN A 109 -6.56 15.28 -5.21
CA ASN A 109 -7.76 14.73 -4.59
C ASN A 109 -8.79 14.26 -5.64
N LYS A 110 -8.33 13.45 -6.60
CA LYS A 110 -9.18 12.78 -7.59
C LYS A 110 -9.31 11.31 -7.21
N ALA A 111 -10.45 10.70 -7.50
CA ALA A 111 -10.62 9.26 -7.32
C ALA A 111 -9.70 8.51 -8.29
N ALA A 112 -8.50 8.18 -7.85
CA ALA A 112 -7.42 7.62 -8.64
C ALA A 112 -6.56 6.65 -7.82
N GLY A 113 -5.54 6.05 -8.47
CA GLY A 113 -4.70 5.01 -7.89
C GLY A 113 -3.98 5.39 -6.61
N ALA A 114 -3.59 6.67 -6.46
CA ALA A 114 -2.93 7.15 -5.23
C ALA A 114 -3.73 6.84 -3.95
N TRP A 115 -5.05 6.81 -4.02
CA TRP A 115 -5.94 6.57 -2.88
C TRP A 115 -6.44 5.12 -2.77
N LEU A 116 -5.93 4.22 -3.60
CA LEU A 116 -6.33 2.82 -3.57
C LEU A 116 -5.93 2.16 -2.25
N GLY A 117 -6.84 1.34 -1.71
CA GLY A 117 -6.61 0.59 -0.47
C GLY A 117 -6.79 1.40 0.82
N MET A 118 -7.19 2.67 0.76
CA MET A 118 -7.57 3.45 1.94
C MET A 118 -9.01 3.14 2.34
N SER A 119 -9.19 2.17 3.22
CA SER A 119 -10.52 1.80 3.73
C SER A 119 -11.09 2.89 4.64
N GLY A 120 -12.39 3.13 4.56
CA GLY A 120 -13.09 4.10 5.42
C GLY A 120 -12.97 5.55 4.99
N ILE A 121 -12.01 5.93 4.17
CA ILE A 121 -11.76 7.32 3.75
C ILE A 121 -12.20 7.52 2.30
N LYS A 122 -13.28 8.25 2.09
CA LYS A 122 -13.81 8.65 0.78
C LYS A 122 -13.32 10.04 0.39
N ASN A 123 -13.79 10.56 -0.72
CA ASN A 123 -13.40 11.89 -1.22
C ASN A 123 -13.73 13.02 -0.23
N LYS A 124 -14.88 12.95 0.46
CA LYS A 124 -15.29 13.97 1.44
C LYS A 124 -14.32 14.04 2.61
N GLU A 125 -14.01 12.89 3.18
CA GLU A 125 -13.08 12.76 4.31
C GLU A 125 -11.67 13.20 3.92
N ARG A 126 -11.18 12.78 2.73
CA ARG A 126 -9.88 13.25 2.21
C ARG A 126 -9.83 14.76 2.02
N LYS A 127 -10.90 15.37 1.47
CA LYS A 127 -10.96 16.82 1.29
C LYS A 127 -10.92 17.57 2.63
N ALA A 128 -11.62 17.06 3.64
CA ALA A 128 -11.58 17.62 4.99
C ALA A 128 -10.20 17.48 5.63
N ALA A 129 -9.59 16.31 5.54
CA ALA A 129 -8.23 16.06 6.05
C ALA A 129 -7.19 16.95 5.35
N LEU A 130 -7.22 17.09 4.03
CA LEU A 130 -6.34 18.00 3.29
C LEU A 130 -6.49 19.45 3.76
N ALA A 131 -7.73 19.92 4.00
CA ALA A 131 -7.96 21.27 4.49
C ALA A 131 -7.33 21.50 5.87
N ARG A 132 -7.53 20.57 6.83
CA ARG A 132 -6.91 20.64 8.16
C ARG A 132 -5.38 20.57 8.09
N LEU A 133 -4.83 19.67 7.31
CA LEU A 133 -3.39 19.52 7.12
C LEU A 133 -2.74 20.76 6.50
N MET A 134 -3.42 21.45 5.59
CA MET A 134 -2.98 22.73 5.05
C MET A 134 -3.05 23.84 6.10
N GLU A 135 -4.12 23.92 6.87
CA GLU A 135 -4.26 24.89 7.97
C GLU A 135 -3.18 24.69 9.03
N GLN A 136 -2.80 23.44 9.31
CA GLN A 136 -1.72 23.07 10.21
C GLN A 136 -0.31 23.28 9.60
N GLY A 137 -0.21 23.66 8.33
CA GLY A 137 1.06 23.84 7.63
C GLY A 137 1.81 22.54 7.33
N GLN A 138 1.18 21.37 7.44
CA GLN A 138 1.78 20.06 7.19
C GLN A 138 1.75 19.65 5.70
N VAL A 139 0.79 20.19 4.94
CA VAL A 139 0.62 19.94 3.52
C VAL A 139 0.54 21.27 2.79
N ILE A 140 1.17 21.35 1.64
CA ILE A 140 1.10 22.49 0.72
C ILE A 140 0.40 22.09 -0.59
N GLU A 141 -0.27 23.06 -1.18
CA GLU A 141 -0.86 22.96 -2.51
C GLU A 141 0.17 23.35 -3.57
N VAL A 142 0.24 22.56 -4.63
CA VAL A 142 1.16 22.77 -5.77
C VAL A 142 0.33 22.86 -7.04
N HIS A 143 0.49 23.96 -7.77
CA HIS A 143 -0.13 24.17 -9.07
C HIS A 143 0.86 23.82 -10.17
N VAL A 144 0.45 22.95 -11.10
CA VAL A 144 1.24 22.54 -12.25
C VAL A 144 0.59 23.09 -13.50
N GLU A 145 1.38 23.74 -14.35
CA GLU A 145 0.89 24.28 -15.62
C GLU A 145 0.24 23.18 -16.48
N GLY A 146 -0.93 23.46 -17.03
CA GLY A 146 -1.72 22.51 -17.81
C GLY A 146 -2.53 21.48 -16.99
N ILE A 147 -2.46 21.51 -15.66
CA ILE A 147 -3.29 20.68 -14.79
C ILE A 147 -4.25 21.58 -13.98
N GLU A 148 -5.56 21.45 -14.24
CA GLU A 148 -6.59 22.28 -13.58
C GLU A 148 -6.72 22.02 -12.08
N LEU A 149 -6.50 20.79 -11.62
CA LEU A 149 -6.67 20.41 -10.23
C LEU A 149 -5.37 20.64 -9.46
N PRO A 150 -5.45 21.19 -8.25
CA PRO A 150 -4.29 21.31 -7.41
C PRO A 150 -3.75 19.93 -7.01
N LEU A 151 -2.45 19.87 -6.85
CA LEU A 151 -1.72 18.75 -6.30
C LEU A 151 -1.31 19.08 -4.87
N TYR A 152 -1.08 18.06 -4.07
CA TYR A 152 -0.73 18.18 -2.66
C TYR A 152 0.55 17.42 -2.37
N MET A 153 1.45 18.05 -1.61
CA MET A 153 2.67 17.44 -1.09
C MET A 153 2.87 17.80 0.38
N ARG A 154 3.70 17.04 1.08
CA ARG A 154 4.04 17.39 2.46
C ARG A 154 4.93 18.63 2.48
N SER A 155 4.72 19.50 3.46
CA SER A 155 5.52 20.72 3.61
C SER A 155 7.00 20.41 3.86
N GLU A 156 7.32 19.32 4.54
CA GLU A 156 8.68 18.86 4.76
C GLU A 156 9.44 18.46 3.49
N ASP A 157 8.72 18.09 2.42
CA ASP A 157 9.31 17.73 1.14
C ASP A 157 9.59 18.96 0.23
N LYS A 158 9.14 20.17 0.66
CA LYS A 158 9.32 21.41 -0.11
C LYS A 158 10.77 21.71 -0.42
N ALA A 159 11.67 21.53 0.53
CA ALA A 159 13.10 21.77 0.31
C ALA A 159 13.67 20.91 -0.83
N THR A 160 13.19 19.67 -0.99
CA THR A 160 13.57 18.79 -2.11
C THR A 160 13.05 19.34 -3.43
N LEU A 161 11.81 19.83 -3.46
CA LEU A 161 11.23 20.46 -4.65
C LEU A 161 12.01 21.71 -5.04
N ASP A 162 12.34 22.58 -4.08
CA ASP A 162 13.09 23.82 -4.33
C ASP A 162 14.47 23.50 -4.94
N VAL A 163 15.20 22.53 -4.39
CA VAL A 163 16.49 22.07 -4.94
C VAL A 163 16.34 21.55 -6.37
N VAL A 164 15.30 20.78 -6.66
CA VAL A 164 15.05 20.25 -8.00
C VAL A 164 14.70 21.38 -8.99
N MET A 165 13.92 22.36 -8.55
CA MET A 165 13.51 23.51 -9.39
C MET A 165 14.67 24.46 -9.70
N GLU A 166 15.63 24.59 -8.78
CA GLU A 166 16.82 25.45 -8.94
C GLU A 166 17.99 24.73 -9.62
N SER A 167 17.97 23.41 -9.69
CA SER A 167 19.04 22.62 -10.27
C SER A 167 19.00 22.64 -11.78
N ASP A 168 20.17 22.70 -12.42
CA ASP A 168 20.32 22.33 -13.82
C ASP A 168 19.82 20.90 -14.03
N ALA A 169 19.24 20.64 -15.20
CA ALA A 169 18.68 19.33 -15.52
C ALA A 169 19.70 18.21 -15.18
N PRO A 170 19.34 17.24 -14.35
CA PRO A 170 20.29 16.18 -13.98
C PRO A 170 20.73 15.42 -15.22
N LEU A 171 21.95 14.87 -15.17
CA LEU A 171 22.45 13.99 -16.24
C LEU A 171 21.41 12.89 -16.49
N PRO A 172 20.96 12.72 -17.75
CA PRO A 172 19.91 11.80 -18.07
C PRO A 172 20.30 10.37 -17.70
N ARG A 173 19.53 9.76 -16.82
CA ARG A 173 19.68 8.37 -16.38
C ARG A 173 18.46 7.57 -16.84
N ALA A 174 18.71 6.39 -17.41
CA ALA A 174 17.64 5.44 -17.71
C ALA A 174 17.32 4.58 -16.49
N VAL A 175 16.04 4.50 -16.13
CA VAL A 175 15.54 3.67 -15.03
C VAL A 175 14.36 2.84 -15.52
N ILE A 176 14.40 1.54 -15.27
CA ILE A 176 13.27 0.63 -15.51
C ILE A 176 12.43 0.62 -14.24
N LEU A 177 11.16 0.98 -14.36
CA LEU A 177 10.24 1.06 -13.22
C LEU A 177 9.44 -0.22 -13.07
N ALA A 178 9.26 -0.66 -11.82
CA ALA A 178 8.36 -1.77 -11.52
C ALA A 178 6.89 -1.35 -11.72
N PRO A 179 5.96 -2.28 -12.05
CA PRO A 179 4.56 -1.94 -12.31
C PRO A 179 3.81 -1.33 -11.12
N LEU A 180 4.33 -1.54 -9.90
CA LEU A 180 3.80 -1.02 -8.64
C LEU A 180 4.73 0.03 -8.00
N ASP A 181 5.63 0.60 -8.77
CA ASP A 181 6.46 1.72 -8.33
C ASP A 181 5.57 2.91 -7.95
N ASN A 182 5.92 3.60 -6.87
CA ASN A 182 5.13 4.72 -6.34
C ASN A 182 4.99 5.86 -7.36
N LEU A 183 6.00 6.10 -8.19
CA LEU A 183 5.97 7.12 -9.25
C LEU A 183 4.83 6.87 -10.26
N ILE A 184 4.56 5.59 -10.60
CA ILE A 184 3.55 5.24 -11.60
C ILE A 184 2.26 4.66 -10.97
N TRP A 185 2.10 4.75 -9.67
CA TRP A 185 0.94 4.20 -8.99
C TRP A 185 -0.37 4.89 -9.40
N ASP A 186 -0.38 6.22 -9.44
CA ASP A 186 -1.51 6.97 -10.00
C ASP A 186 -1.33 7.19 -11.51
N ARG A 187 -1.77 6.22 -12.30
CA ARG A 187 -1.63 6.22 -13.75
C ARG A 187 -2.34 7.37 -14.45
N ARG A 188 -3.37 7.95 -13.82
CA ARG A 188 -4.05 9.13 -14.36
C ARG A 188 -3.21 10.39 -14.15
N LEU A 189 -2.54 10.48 -13.00
CA LEU A 189 -1.61 11.57 -12.71
C LEU A 189 -0.38 11.46 -13.62
N VAL A 190 0.19 10.26 -13.79
CA VAL A 190 1.28 10.02 -14.76
C VAL A 190 0.89 10.44 -16.16
N LYS A 191 -0.32 10.11 -16.62
CA LYS A 191 -0.82 10.55 -17.92
C LYS A 191 -0.95 12.06 -18.02
N ALA A 192 -1.38 12.72 -16.95
CA ALA A 192 -1.52 14.17 -16.92
C ALA A 192 -0.17 14.91 -16.90
N LEU A 193 0.80 14.40 -16.13
CA LEU A 193 2.13 15.03 -15.98
C LEU A 193 3.07 14.74 -17.15
N PHE A 194 3.05 13.52 -17.69
CA PHE A 194 4.06 13.03 -18.65
C PHE A 194 3.48 12.64 -20.00
N ASP A 195 2.17 12.81 -20.23
CA ASP A 195 1.46 12.30 -21.41
C ASP A 195 1.71 10.80 -21.68
N PHE A 196 2.04 10.04 -20.65
CA PHE A 196 2.38 8.63 -20.74
C PHE A 196 1.27 7.74 -20.16
N ALA A 197 0.74 6.83 -20.97
CA ALA A 197 -0.29 5.89 -20.56
C ALA A 197 0.30 4.50 -20.38
N TYR A 198 0.41 4.05 -19.13
CA TYR A 198 0.88 2.72 -18.78
C TYR A 198 -0.25 1.80 -18.32
N VAL A 199 -0.26 0.56 -18.82
CA VAL A 199 -1.16 -0.51 -18.37
C VAL A 199 -0.33 -1.76 -18.11
N TRP A 200 -0.39 -2.27 -16.89
CA TRP A 200 0.21 -3.57 -16.59
C TRP A 200 -0.72 -4.70 -17.07
N GLU A 201 -0.31 -5.40 -18.14
CA GLU A 201 -1.18 -6.33 -18.85
C GLU A 201 -1.13 -7.77 -18.32
N VAL A 202 -0.49 -8.01 -17.19
CA VAL A 202 -0.38 -9.33 -16.56
C VAL A 202 -1.76 -9.99 -16.31
N TYR A 203 -2.77 -9.19 -16.00
CA TYR A 203 -4.14 -9.66 -15.74
C TYR A 203 -5.04 -9.71 -16.99
N LYS A 204 -4.54 -9.26 -18.14
CA LYS A 204 -5.30 -9.34 -19.39
C LYS A 204 -5.14 -10.72 -20.04
N PRO A 205 -6.21 -11.27 -20.66
CA PRO A 205 -6.10 -12.41 -21.55
C PRO A 205 -5.07 -12.15 -22.66
N VAL A 206 -4.38 -13.20 -23.11
CA VAL A 206 -3.29 -13.08 -24.11
C VAL A 206 -3.73 -12.31 -25.36
N ALA A 207 -4.95 -12.59 -25.86
CA ALA A 207 -5.51 -11.94 -27.05
C ALA A 207 -5.78 -10.42 -26.89
N GLU A 208 -5.86 -9.92 -25.66
CA GLU A 208 -6.16 -8.51 -25.35
C GLU A 208 -4.90 -7.71 -25.02
N ARG A 209 -3.72 -8.35 -24.96
CA ARG A 209 -2.47 -7.69 -24.66
C ARG A 209 -1.94 -6.95 -25.89
N ARG A 210 -1.64 -5.67 -25.69
CA ARG A 210 -1.04 -4.83 -26.73
C ARG A 210 0.48 -4.95 -26.77
N TYR A 211 1.10 -5.05 -25.60
CA TYR A 211 2.56 -5.00 -25.45
C TYR A 211 3.15 -6.33 -24.98
N GLY A 212 2.43 -7.08 -24.13
CA GLY A 212 2.90 -8.37 -23.63
C GLY A 212 2.61 -8.60 -22.15
N TYR A 213 3.04 -9.77 -21.65
CA TYR A 213 2.73 -10.21 -20.29
C TYR A 213 3.37 -9.31 -19.21
N TYR A 214 4.63 -8.91 -19.40
CA TYR A 214 5.41 -8.19 -18.40
C TYR A 214 6.30 -7.13 -19.05
N VAL A 215 5.68 -6.09 -19.53
CA VAL A 215 6.39 -4.94 -20.11
C VAL A 215 6.49 -3.84 -19.07
N LEU A 216 7.69 -3.31 -18.88
CA LEU A 216 8.01 -2.32 -17.86
C LEU A 216 8.25 -0.95 -18.49
N PRO A 217 7.79 0.15 -17.89
CA PRO A 217 8.08 1.49 -18.36
C PRO A 217 9.54 1.86 -18.12
N ILE A 218 10.10 2.62 -19.04
CA ILE A 218 11.45 3.18 -18.96
C ILE A 218 11.33 4.69 -18.80
N LEU A 219 11.88 5.22 -17.71
CA LEU A 219 12.06 6.64 -17.48
C LEU A 219 13.50 7.00 -17.87
N TYR A 220 13.68 8.01 -18.73
CA TYR A 220 14.98 8.57 -19.12
C TYR A 220 15.01 10.05 -18.77
N GLY A 221 15.81 10.42 -17.77
CA GLY A 221 15.73 11.74 -17.17
C GLY A 221 14.34 12.00 -16.59
N ASP A 222 13.64 12.95 -17.17
CA ASP A 222 12.28 13.39 -16.82
C ASP A 222 11.19 12.88 -17.79
N ARG A 223 11.51 11.95 -18.70
CA ARG A 223 10.58 11.49 -19.75
C ARG A 223 10.42 9.98 -19.77
N PHE A 224 9.20 9.53 -19.94
CA PHE A 224 8.93 8.14 -20.28
C PHE A 224 9.22 7.90 -21.77
N VAL A 225 10.07 6.91 -22.07
CA VAL A 225 10.51 6.60 -23.45
C VAL A 225 10.00 5.26 -23.96
N ALA A 226 9.52 4.38 -23.06
CA ALA A 226 8.87 3.11 -23.38
C ALA A 226 7.99 2.65 -22.21
#